data_914a0d8dee8170fec10b1cfe7f4e3788
#
_entry.id   914a0d8dee8170fec10b1cfe7f4e3788
#
_cell.length_a   1.000
_cell.length_b   1.000
_cell.length_c   1.000
_cell.angle_alpha   90.00
_cell.angle_beta   90.00
_cell.angle_gamma   90.00
#
_symmetry.space_group_name_H-M   'P 1'
#
loop_
_entity.id
_entity.type
_entity.pdbx_description
1 polymer ?
#
loop_
_entity_poly.entity_id
_entity_poly.type
_entity_poly.pdbx_seq_one_letter_code
_entity_poly.pdbx_strand_id
1 'polypeptide(L)'
;MPTFAIPEDFGTEEEYRKKYTEKDLFDEFTQDENGNVVMSEDAAKSKIEKLGGYDKLYRIKLEADYLKKLALEGAHKRYGEVLSEEVQERIKFELHIMKTMGFPGYFLIVQDFIRAAREELDVSVGPGRGSAAGSAVAYCLGITKIDPIAYDLLFERFLNPDRISCLLYTSDAADE
;
A
#
# COMPACT_ATOMS: atom_id res chain seq x y z
N MET A 1 -12.94 -11.38 2.00
CA MET A 1 -11.62 -10.94 2.47
C MET A 1 -11.77 -10.17 3.78
N PRO A 2 -10.99 -10.48 4.82
CA PRO A 2 -11.08 -9.72 6.06
C PRO A 2 -10.71 -8.26 5.83
N THR A 3 -11.40 -7.36 6.53
CA THR A 3 -11.21 -5.92 6.40
C THR A 3 -10.48 -5.41 7.64
N PHE A 4 -9.45 -4.59 7.45
CA PHE A 4 -8.76 -3.97 8.56
C PHE A 4 -9.64 -2.88 9.19
N ALA A 5 -9.76 -2.87 10.51
CA ALA A 5 -10.53 -1.85 11.23
C ALA A 5 -9.66 -0.60 11.43
N ILE A 6 -9.95 0.45 10.66
CA ILE A 6 -9.26 1.72 10.79
C ILE A 6 -9.86 2.49 11.97
N PRO A 7 -9.03 3.07 12.86
CA PRO A 7 -9.54 3.88 13.97
C PRO A 7 -10.43 5.03 13.49
N GLU A 8 -11.60 5.17 14.10
CA GLU A 8 -12.58 6.19 13.71
C GLU A 8 -12.06 7.62 13.85
N ASP A 9 -11.17 7.86 14.81
CA ASP A 9 -10.52 9.14 15.01
C ASP A 9 -9.57 9.54 13.86
N PHE A 10 -9.09 8.55 13.09
CA PHE A 10 -8.34 8.83 11.87
C PHE A 10 -9.25 9.28 10.72
N GLY A 11 -10.36 8.60 10.53
CA GLY A 11 -11.32 8.92 9.49
C GLY A 11 -12.27 7.76 9.21
N THR A 12 -13.37 8.06 8.53
CA THR A 12 -14.38 7.07 8.12
C THR A 12 -14.66 7.21 6.63
N GLU A 13 -15.20 6.15 6.01
CA GLU A 13 -15.64 6.21 4.61
C GLU A 13 -16.68 7.30 4.39
N GLU A 14 -17.60 7.50 5.34
CA GLU A 14 -18.62 8.55 5.25
C GLU A 14 -18.01 9.94 5.14
N GLU A 15 -17.01 10.24 5.98
CA GLU A 15 -16.26 11.50 5.92
C GLU A 15 -15.54 11.66 4.58
N TYR A 16 -14.94 10.58 4.07
CA TYR A 16 -14.23 10.59 2.79
C TYR A 16 -15.18 10.83 1.62
N ARG A 17 -16.39 10.27 1.65
CA ARG A 17 -17.41 10.50 0.62
C ARG A 17 -17.87 11.95 0.57
N LYS A 18 -17.85 12.65 1.69
CA LYS A 18 -18.18 14.08 1.76
C LYS A 18 -17.02 14.96 1.31
N LYS A 19 -15.78 14.55 1.60
CA LYS A 19 -14.57 15.34 1.37
C LYS A 19 -14.04 15.25 -0.06
N TYR A 20 -14.12 14.07 -0.68
CA TYR A 20 -13.54 13.81 -2.00
C TYR A 20 -14.59 13.51 -3.04
N THR A 21 -14.45 14.12 -4.22
CA THR A 21 -15.31 13.87 -5.37
C THR A 21 -14.84 12.64 -6.16
N GLU A 22 -15.70 12.10 -7.01
CA GLU A 22 -15.30 11.02 -7.94
C GLU A 22 -14.15 11.45 -8.84
N LYS A 23 -14.12 12.74 -9.26
CA LYS A 23 -13.01 13.27 -10.05
C LYS A 23 -11.69 13.26 -9.28
N ASP A 24 -11.74 13.61 -7.99
CA ASP A 24 -10.54 13.55 -7.14
C ASP A 24 -9.99 12.13 -7.09
N LEU A 25 -10.85 11.13 -6.93
CA LEU A 25 -10.46 9.73 -6.90
C LEU A 25 -9.98 9.24 -8.27
N PHE A 26 -10.64 9.66 -9.33
CA PHE A 26 -10.21 9.33 -10.69
C PHE A 26 -8.77 9.78 -10.93
N ASP A 27 -8.47 11.03 -10.63
CA ASP A 27 -7.12 11.58 -10.80
C ASP A 27 -6.11 10.85 -9.93
N GLU A 28 -6.42 10.63 -8.66
CA GLU A 28 -5.51 9.98 -7.71
C GLU A 28 -5.18 8.54 -8.10
N PHE A 29 -6.16 7.78 -8.57
CA PHE A 29 -5.98 6.35 -8.89
C PHE A 29 -5.48 6.08 -10.31
N THR A 30 -5.47 7.08 -11.18
CA THR A 30 -5.07 6.92 -12.60
C THR A 30 -3.83 7.72 -12.99
N GLN A 31 -3.38 8.65 -12.15
CA GLN A 31 -2.14 9.41 -12.35
C GLN A 31 -1.00 8.74 -11.59
N ASP A 32 0.23 9.17 -11.85
CA ASP A 32 1.39 8.70 -11.07
C ASP A 32 1.46 9.42 -9.70
N GLU A 33 2.48 9.10 -8.91
CA GLU A 33 2.67 9.68 -7.57
C GLU A 33 2.94 11.19 -7.59
N ASN A 34 3.28 11.73 -8.74
CA ASN A 34 3.56 13.17 -8.92
C ASN A 34 2.40 13.91 -9.61
N GLY A 35 1.29 13.23 -9.88
CA GLY A 35 0.11 13.81 -10.52
C GLY A 35 0.19 13.89 -12.04
N ASN A 36 1.08 13.12 -12.67
CA ASN A 36 1.19 13.08 -14.12
C ASN A 36 0.25 12.02 -14.71
N VAL A 37 -0.37 12.34 -15.84
CA VAL A 37 -1.21 11.40 -16.58
C VAL A 37 -0.30 10.35 -17.24
N VAL A 38 -0.57 9.07 -16.96
CA VAL A 38 0.27 7.94 -17.41
C VAL A 38 -0.51 6.91 -18.24
N MET A 39 -1.79 7.14 -18.47
CA MET A 39 -2.63 6.23 -19.24
C MET A 39 -3.71 6.99 -20.00
N SER A 40 -4.28 6.33 -21.02
CA SER A 40 -5.41 6.88 -21.78
C SER A 40 -6.66 6.94 -20.90
N GLU A 41 -7.65 7.76 -21.32
CA GLU A 41 -8.91 7.87 -20.61
C GLU A 41 -9.65 6.54 -20.54
N ASP A 42 -9.64 5.75 -21.61
CA ASP A 42 -10.29 4.43 -21.65
C ASP A 42 -9.60 3.44 -20.70
N ALA A 43 -8.28 3.44 -20.65
CA ALA A 43 -7.52 2.62 -19.72
C ALA A 43 -7.78 3.03 -18.26
N ALA A 44 -7.88 4.33 -18.01
CA ALA A 44 -8.20 4.87 -16.69
C ALA A 44 -9.59 4.43 -16.21
N LYS A 45 -10.61 4.54 -17.07
CA LYS A 45 -11.97 4.07 -16.76
C LYS A 45 -12.00 2.57 -16.49
N SER A 46 -11.28 1.79 -17.29
CA SER A 46 -11.18 0.34 -17.10
C SER A 46 -10.51 0.01 -15.76
N LYS A 47 -9.49 0.76 -15.37
CA LYS A 47 -8.82 0.57 -14.07
C LYS A 47 -9.75 0.81 -12.90
N ILE A 48 -10.57 1.88 -12.95
CA ILE A 48 -11.57 2.17 -11.92
C ILE A 48 -12.55 1.01 -11.76
N GLU A 49 -13.04 0.46 -12.86
CA GLU A 49 -13.95 -0.70 -12.84
C GLU A 49 -13.27 -1.94 -12.23
N LYS A 50 -12.03 -2.22 -12.60
CA LYS A 50 -11.27 -3.36 -12.07
C LYS A 50 -11.03 -3.26 -10.57
N LEU A 51 -10.89 -2.04 -10.04
CA LEU A 51 -10.74 -1.81 -8.60
C LEU A 51 -12.08 -1.94 -7.85
N GLY A 52 -13.19 -2.03 -8.55
CA GLY A 52 -14.51 -2.25 -7.97
C GLY A 52 -15.43 -1.03 -7.99
N GLY A 53 -15.09 -0.01 -8.78
CA GLY A 53 -15.88 1.22 -8.90
C GLY A 53 -15.61 2.21 -7.78
N TYR A 54 -16.22 3.40 -7.87
CA TYR A 54 -15.97 4.49 -6.93
C TYR A 54 -16.32 4.16 -5.48
N ASP A 55 -17.35 3.33 -5.26
CA ASP A 55 -17.72 2.92 -3.91
C ASP A 55 -16.57 2.24 -3.17
N LYS A 56 -15.82 1.38 -3.85
CA LYS A 56 -14.64 0.74 -3.26
C LYS A 56 -13.44 1.65 -3.19
N LEU A 57 -13.32 2.62 -4.10
CA LEU A 57 -12.19 3.55 -4.10
C LEU A 57 -12.14 4.41 -2.85
N TYR A 58 -13.27 4.81 -2.29
CA TYR A 58 -13.31 5.55 -1.03
C TYR A 58 -12.69 4.75 0.10
N ARG A 59 -13.00 3.46 0.17
CA ARG A 59 -12.40 2.57 1.18
C ARG A 59 -10.90 2.39 0.94
N ILE A 60 -10.50 2.15 -0.30
CA ILE A 60 -9.08 1.99 -0.65
C ILE A 60 -8.29 3.25 -0.34
N LYS A 61 -8.84 4.43 -0.63
CA LYS A 61 -8.19 5.70 -0.29
C LYS A 61 -8.03 5.87 1.22
N LEU A 62 -9.05 5.58 2.00
CA LEU A 62 -8.98 5.64 3.46
C LEU A 62 -7.90 4.71 4.00
N GLU A 63 -7.86 3.48 3.51
CA GLU A 63 -6.84 2.49 3.88
C GLU A 63 -5.45 2.95 3.48
N ALA A 64 -5.30 3.52 2.27
CA ALA A 64 -4.02 4.03 1.78
C ALA A 64 -3.51 5.21 2.61
N ASP A 65 -4.39 6.13 3.00
CA ASP A 65 -4.01 7.27 3.83
C ASP A 65 -3.59 6.83 5.24
N TYR A 66 -4.27 5.83 5.79
CA TYR A 66 -3.88 5.26 7.10
C TYR A 66 -2.55 4.50 6.98
N LEU A 67 -2.36 3.73 5.92
CA LEU A 67 -1.09 3.06 5.64
C LEU A 67 0.06 4.07 5.53
N LYS A 68 -0.18 5.18 4.85
CA LYS A 68 0.79 6.28 4.74
C LYS A 68 1.19 6.81 6.12
N LYS A 69 0.21 7.04 6.99
CA LYS A 69 0.47 7.48 8.36
C LYS A 69 1.40 6.51 9.09
N LEU A 70 1.08 5.22 9.07
CA LEU A 70 1.89 4.19 9.72
C LEU A 70 3.28 4.06 9.10
N ALA A 71 3.37 4.14 7.77
CA ALA A 71 4.63 4.06 7.06
C ALA A 71 5.55 5.23 7.41
N LEU A 72 5.02 6.45 7.49
CA LEU A 72 5.81 7.64 7.86
C LEU A 72 6.25 7.59 9.32
N GLU A 73 5.39 7.15 10.24
CA GLU A 73 5.78 6.92 11.63
C GLU A 73 6.90 5.91 11.73
N GLY A 74 6.80 4.81 10.99
CA GLY A 74 7.84 3.78 10.92
C GLY A 74 9.12 4.27 10.25
N ALA A 75 9.00 5.12 9.22
CA ALA A 75 10.16 5.71 8.56
C ALA A 75 10.98 6.58 9.52
N HIS A 76 10.34 7.37 10.35
CA HIS A 76 11.03 8.17 11.37
C HIS A 76 11.72 7.30 12.42
N LYS A 77 11.15 6.15 12.75
CA LYS A 77 11.79 5.18 13.66
C LYS A 77 13.02 4.51 13.04
N ARG A 78 12.98 4.23 11.73
CA ARG A 78 14.04 3.50 11.03
C ARG A 78 15.15 4.41 10.50
N TYR A 79 14.80 5.60 10.00
CA TYR A 79 15.72 6.49 9.31
C TYR A 79 16.02 7.79 10.07
N GLY A 80 15.29 8.08 11.16
CA GLY A 80 15.45 9.27 11.98
C GLY A 80 14.40 10.34 11.73
N GLU A 81 14.51 11.46 12.43
CA GLU A 81 13.52 12.55 12.38
C GLU A 81 13.49 13.25 11.03
N VAL A 82 14.64 13.39 10.38
CA VAL A 82 14.75 14.01 9.07
C VAL A 82 14.97 12.92 8.04
N LEU A 83 13.97 12.75 7.17
CA LEU A 83 14.03 11.76 6.09
C LEU A 83 14.75 12.37 4.89
N SER A 84 15.71 11.63 4.30
CA SER A 84 16.34 12.05 3.05
C SER A 84 15.33 12.10 1.92
N GLU A 85 15.63 12.87 0.88
CA GLU A 85 14.78 12.94 -0.32
C GLU A 85 14.60 11.57 -0.96
N GLU A 86 15.66 10.76 -1.02
CA GLU A 86 15.62 9.39 -1.54
C GLU A 86 14.62 8.52 -0.79
N VAL A 87 14.62 8.56 0.55
CA VAL A 87 13.69 7.80 1.38
C VAL A 87 12.25 8.30 1.15
N GLN A 88 12.05 9.61 1.14
CA GLN A 88 10.72 10.21 0.95
C GLN A 88 10.13 9.83 -0.41
N GLU A 89 10.89 9.93 -1.47
CA GLU A 89 10.46 9.60 -2.83
C GLU A 89 10.18 8.11 -2.99
N ARG A 90 11.01 7.26 -2.41
CA ARG A 90 10.82 5.82 -2.43
C ARG A 90 9.52 5.41 -1.73
N ILE A 91 9.25 5.96 -0.54
CA ILE A 91 8.02 5.68 0.22
C ILE A 91 6.80 6.18 -0.55
N LYS A 92 6.87 7.40 -1.08
CA LYS A 92 5.78 7.99 -1.88
C LYS A 92 5.44 7.12 -3.10
N PHE A 93 6.45 6.68 -3.83
CA PHE A 93 6.30 5.81 -4.99
C PHE A 93 5.65 4.46 -4.61
N GLU A 94 6.18 3.81 -3.59
CA GLU A 94 5.67 2.50 -3.15
C GLU A 94 4.23 2.56 -2.66
N LEU A 95 3.91 3.55 -1.82
CA LEU A 95 2.55 3.75 -1.31
C LEU A 95 1.56 4.02 -2.44
N HIS A 96 1.97 4.79 -3.45
CA HIS A 96 1.12 5.07 -4.60
C HIS A 96 0.80 3.79 -5.38
N ILE A 97 1.78 2.93 -5.62
CA ILE A 97 1.57 1.66 -6.31
C ILE A 97 0.66 0.73 -5.48
N MET A 98 0.90 0.61 -4.18
CA MET A 98 0.06 -0.18 -3.29
C MET A 98 -1.40 0.28 -3.31
N LYS A 99 -1.63 1.60 -3.29
CA LYS A 99 -2.96 2.20 -3.38
C LYS A 99 -3.62 1.91 -4.71
N THR A 100 -2.96 2.23 -5.82
CA THR A 100 -3.54 2.12 -7.16
C THR A 100 -3.72 0.67 -7.62
N MET A 101 -3.07 -0.28 -6.96
CA MET A 101 -3.29 -1.71 -7.17
C MET A 101 -4.38 -2.29 -6.27
N GLY A 102 -4.91 -1.50 -5.32
CA GLY A 102 -5.98 -1.91 -4.44
C GLY A 102 -5.57 -2.75 -3.24
N PHE A 103 -4.31 -2.71 -2.83
CA PHE A 103 -3.78 -3.56 -1.76
C PHE A 103 -3.40 -2.87 -0.44
N PRO A 104 -3.73 -1.61 -0.15
CA PRO A 104 -3.32 -1.01 1.12
C PRO A 104 -3.89 -1.74 2.34
N GLY A 105 -5.14 -2.23 2.25
CA GLY A 105 -5.76 -3.00 3.32
C GLY A 105 -5.03 -4.29 3.63
N TYR A 106 -4.50 -4.96 2.62
CA TYR A 106 -3.69 -6.16 2.79
C TYR A 106 -2.43 -5.89 3.63
N PHE A 107 -1.72 -4.82 3.33
CA PHE A 107 -0.52 -4.43 4.10
C PHE A 107 -0.85 -4.04 5.53
N LEU A 108 -1.99 -3.40 5.74
CA LEU A 108 -2.47 -3.07 7.09
C LEU A 108 -2.73 -4.33 7.91
N ILE A 109 -3.36 -5.33 7.33
CA ILE A 109 -3.63 -6.63 7.98
C ILE A 109 -2.32 -7.34 8.31
N VAL A 110 -1.40 -7.40 7.36
CA VAL A 110 -0.11 -8.09 7.54
C VAL A 110 0.72 -7.43 8.64
N GLN A 111 0.84 -6.11 8.64
CA GLN A 111 1.61 -5.40 9.66
C GLN A 111 1.00 -5.57 11.05
N ASP A 112 -0.33 -5.56 11.15
CA ASP A 112 -1.02 -5.76 12.42
C ASP A 112 -0.83 -7.19 12.95
N PHE A 113 -0.90 -8.18 12.06
CA PHE A 113 -0.64 -9.57 12.41
C PHE A 113 0.80 -9.77 12.94
N ILE A 114 1.79 -9.21 12.26
CA ILE A 114 3.18 -9.33 12.66
C ILE A 114 3.44 -8.59 13.96
N ARG A 115 2.88 -7.40 14.14
CA ARG A 115 2.97 -6.64 15.39
C ARG A 115 2.39 -7.43 16.55
N ALA A 116 1.17 -7.97 16.38
CA ALA A 116 0.52 -8.77 17.40
C ALA A 116 1.32 -10.03 17.77
N ALA A 117 1.90 -10.70 16.77
CA ALA A 117 2.74 -11.87 17.01
C ALA A 117 3.98 -11.54 17.85
N ARG A 118 4.62 -10.39 17.58
CA ARG A 118 5.82 -9.97 18.32
C ARG A 118 5.51 -9.43 19.71
N GLU A 119 4.49 -8.59 19.83
CA GLU A 119 4.20 -7.85 21.07
C GLU A 119 3.28 -8.62 22.03
N GLU A 120 2.27 -9.28 21.51
CA GLU A 120 1.22 -9.93 22.34
C GLU A 120 1.48 -11.40 22.60
N LEU A 121 2.04 -12.12 21.62
CA LEU A 121 2.29 -13.56 21.71
C LEU A 121 3.74 -13.91 21.99
N ASP A 122 4.63 -12.93 22.03
CA ASP A 122 6.08 -13.11 22.22
C ASP A 122 6.69 -14.13 21.24
N VAL A 123 6.14 -14.18 20.03
CA VAL A 123 6.62 -15.05 18.98
C VAL A 123 7.70 -14.33 18.17
N SER A 124 8.86 -14.98 18.02
CA SER A 124 9.91 -14.46 17.17
C SER A 124 9.50 -14.57 15.71
N VAL A 125 9.30 -13.43 15.06
CA VAL A 125 9.06 -13.36 13.61
C VAL A 125 10.41 -13.10 12.93
N GLY A 126 10.82 -13.99 12.04
CA GLY A 126 12.07 -13.85 11.32
C GLY A 126 12.09 -12.64 10.40
N PRO A 127 13.28 -12.22 9.91
CA PRO A 127 13.38 -11.18 8.89
C PRO A 127 12.64 -11.66 7.65
N GLY A 128 11.83 -10.81 7.04
CA GLY A 128 11.06 -11.17 5.86
C GLY A 128 11.92 -11.80 4.78
N ARG A 129 11.45 -12.89 4.19
CA ARG A 129 12.12 -13.58 3.08
C ARG A 129 11.43 -13.26 1.77
N GLY A 130 12.18 -13.38 0.67
CA GLY A 130 11.67 -13.24 -0.67
C GLY A 130 11.54 -11.78 -1.12
N SER A 131 10.59 -11.53 -2.01
CA SER A 131 10.45 -10.26 -2.71
C SER A 131 10.06 -9.08 -1.82
N ALA A 132 9.43 -9.33 -0.67
CA ALA A 132 9.03 -8.28 0.27
C ALA A 132 10.23 -7.48 0.81
N ALA A 133 11.43 -8.05 0.80
CA ALA A 133 12.65 -7.36 1.15
C ALA A 133 12.94 -6.15 0.25
N GLY A 134 12.35 -6.07 -0.94
CA GLY A 134 12.46 -4.93 -1.84
C GLY A 134 11.57 -3.75 -1.49
N SER A 135 10.75 -3.81 -0.44
CA SER A 135 9.81 -2.76 -0.07
C SER A 135 10.31 -1.95 1.14
N ALA A 136 10.51 -0.64 0.93
CA ALA A 136 10.84 0.28 2.01
C ALA A 136 9.63 0.48 2.95
N VAL A 137 8.41 0.46 2.42
CA VAL A 137 7.18 0.52 3.22
C VAL A 137 7.08 -0.70 4.14
N ALA A 138 7.35 -1.90 3.62
CA ALA A 138 7.37 -3.11 4.42
C ALA A 138 8.42 -3.03 5.55
N TYR A 139 9.58 -2.46 5.27
CA TYR A 139 10.62 -2.21 6.27
C TYR A 139 10.13 -1.21 7.34
N CYS A 140 9.53 -0.11 6.94
CA CYS A 140 8.98 0.89 7.87
C CYS A 140 7.85 0.33 8.74
N LEU A 141 7.03 -0.56 8.19
CA LEU A 141 5.94 -1.21 8.93
C LEU A 141 6.40 -2.35 9.85
N GLY A 142 7.68 -2.71 9.82
CA GLY A 142 8.20 -3.83 10.59
C GLY A 142 7.90 -5.19 10.01
N ILE A 143 7.38 -5.26 8.79
CA ILE A 143 7.13 -6.52 8.08
C ILE A 143 8.45 -7.21 7.72
N THR A 144 9.44 -6.43 7.29
CA THR A 144 10.80 -6.89 7.00
C THR A 144 11.81 -6.19 7.89
N LYS A 145 12.97 -6.79 8.08
CA LYS A 145 14.10 -6.21 8.85
C LYS A 145 15.23 -5.73 7.96
N ILE A 146 15.08 -5.84 6.64
CA ILE A 146 16.09 -5.46 5.67
C ILE A 146 15.73 -4.11 5.07
N ASP A 147 16.67 -3.15 5.13
CA ASP A 147 16.52 -1.85 4.49
C ASP A 147 16.81 -1.99 2.99
N PRO A 148 15.79 -1.90 2.11
CA PRO A 148 16.00 -2.08 0.68
C PRO A 148 16.79 -0.95 0.05
N ILE A 149 16.79 0.24 0.64
CA ILE A 149 17.54 1.39 0.12
C ILE A 149 19.03 1.19 0.37
N ALA A 150 19.40 0.73 1.56
CA ALA A 150 20.80 0.46 1.91
C ALA A 150 21.40 -0.68 1.08
N TYR A 151 20.60 -1.68 0.70
CA TYR A 151 21.03 -2.82 -0.09
C TYR A 151 20.73 -2.69 -1.57
N ASP A 152 20.22 -1.55 -2.01
CA ASP A 152 19.89 -1.25 -3.42
C ASP A 152 18.93 -2.28 -4.03
N LEU A 153 17.91 -2.66 -3.26
CA LEU A 153 16.88 -3.60 -3.70
C LEU A 153 15.74 -2.86 -4.39
N LEU A 154 15.25 -3.42 -5.50
CA LEU A 154 14.21 -2.80 -6.31
C LEU A 154 12.81 -3.21 -5.82
N PHE A 155 11.91 -2.23 -5.75
CA PHE A 155 10.52 -2.43 -5.40
C PHE A 155 9.78 -3.29 -6.44
N GLU A 156 10.15 -3.19 -7.71
CA GLU A 156 9.54 -3.93 -8.81
C GLU A 156 9.69 -5.45 -8.67
N ARG A 157 10.64 -5.92 -7.87
CA ARG A 157 10.74 -7.34 -7.52
C ARG A 157 9.65 -7.79 -6.56
N PHE A 158 9.11 -6.86 -5.78
CA PHE A 158 8.04 -7.13 -4.82
C PHE A 158 6.66 -6.96 -5.47
N LEU A 159 6.39 -5.78 -6.06
CA LEU A 159 5.14 -5.46 -6.72
C LEU A 159 5.43 -5.01 -8.16
N ASN A 160 5.13 -5.90 -9.10
CA ASN A 160 5.14 -5.58 -10.52
C ASN A 160 3.69 -5.71 -11.01
N PRO A 161 3.09 -4.65 -11.61
CA PRO A 161 1.73 -4.71 -12.15
C PRO A 161 1.50 -5.91 -13.08
N ASP A 162 2.49 -6.26 -13.90
CA ASP A 162 2.40 -7.39 -14.82
C ASP A 162 2.38 -8.74 -14.09
N ARG A 163 3.08 -8.85 -12.96
CA ARG A 163 3.16 -10.07 -12.15
C ARG A 163 1.91 -10.30 -11.33
N ILE A 164 1.25 -9.23 -10.88
CA ILE A 164 0.06 -9.34 -10.04
C ILE A 164 -1.16 -9.73 -10.86
N SER A 165 -1.27 -9.30 -12.11
CA SER A 165 -2.31 -9.82 -12.99
C SER A 165 -2.21 -11.34 -13.13
N CYS A 166 -1.02 -11.91 -13.18
CA CYS A 166 -0.81 -13.36 -13.19
C CYS A 166 -1.19 -14.04 -11.88
N LEU A 167 -0.91 -13.40 -10.71
CA LEU A 167 -1.23 -13.96 -9.40
C LEU A 167 -2.73 -13.93 -9.10
N LEU A 168 -3.44 -12.88 -9.53
CA LEU A 168 -4.89 -12.80 -9.42
C LEU A 168 -5.57 -13.87 -10.29
N TYR A 169 -5.02 -14.13 -11.47
CA TYR A 169 -5.52 -15.20 -12.35
C TYR A 169 -5.31 -16.59 -11.77
N THR A 170 -4.18 -16.82 -11.08
CA THR A 170 -3.90 -18.13 -10.46
C THR A 170 -4.67 -18.34 -9.16
N SER A 171 -5.03 -17.31 -8.40
CA SER A 171 -5.84 -17.46 -7.19
C SER A 171 -7.30 -17.74 -7.53
N ASP A 172 -7.84 -17.14 -8.59
CA ASP A 172 -9.21 -17.43 -9.05
C ASP A 172 -9.31 -18.86 -9.61
N ALA A 173 -8.24 -19.37 -10.22
CA ALA A 173 -8.18 -20.76 -10.69
C ALA A 173 -7.99 -21.78 -9.55
N ALA A 174 -7.52 -21.36 -8.38
CA ALA A 174 -7.35 -22.23 -7.22
C ALA A 174 -8.61 -22.30 -6.34
N ASP A 175 -9.57 -21.37 -6.50
CA ASP A 175 -10.84 -21.34 -5.78
C ASP A 175 -11.97 -22.10 -6.55
N GLU A 176 -11.69 -22.62 -7.73
CA GLU A 176 -12.53 -23.57 -8.47
C GLU A 176 -12.12 -25.01 -8.16
#